data_966c799d27bddc1cb0a82a849cf1f8de
#
_entry.id   966c799d27bddc1cb0a82a849cf1f8de
#
_cell.length_a   1.000
_cell.length_b   1.000
_cell.length_c   1.000
_cell.angle_alpha   90.00
_cell.angle_beta   90.00
_cell.angle_gamma   90.00
#
_symmetry.space_group_name_H-M   'P 1'
#
loop_
_entity.id
_entity.type
_entity.pdbx_description
1 polymer ?
#
loop_
_entity_poly.entity_id
_entity_poly.type
_entity_poly.pdbx_seq_one_letter_code
_entity_poly.pdbx_strand_id
1 'polypeptide(L)'
;PIPPGFSFRLVNNQGRDLIGSPVKVYDSANVKVLGKRTETGAVESIRRVYQVVRDTTYIAGFSVSKNYSVYYISINNNITDSLTFGFTNRQTECCDNSYFSLTKVNTSDISPPLALPLNGHPIVK
;
A
#
# COMPACT_ATOMS: atom_id res chain seq x y z
N PRO A 1 -13.69 3.08 -15.26
CA PRO A 1 -13.33 1.99 -14.35
C PRO A 1 -12.67 2.53 -13.08
N ILE A 2 -12.95 1.87 -11.98
CA ILE A 2 -12.38 2.22 -10.68
C ILE A 2 -10.91 1.77 -10.66
N PRO A 3 -9.97 2.67 -10.29
CA PRO A 3 -8.57 2.24 -10.16
C PRO A 3 -8.43 1.10 -9.16
N PRO A 4 -7.51 0.15 -9.39
CA PRO A 4 -7.30 -0.93 -8.45
C PRO A 4 -6.84 -0.38 -7.09
N GLY A 5 -7.38 -0.95 -6.05
CA GLY A 5 -7.02 -0.62 -4.68
C GLY A 5 -5.89 -1.48 -4.16
N PHE A 6 -5.29 -1.02 -3.11
CA PHE A 6 -4.25 -1.74 -2.38
C PHE A 6 -4.58 -1.69 -0.90
N SER A 7 -4.36 -2.79 -0.21
CA SER A 7 -4.45 -2.81 1.25
C SER A 7 -3.25 -3.53 1.84
N PHE A 8 -2.86 -3.12 3.04
CA PHE A 8 -1.75 -3.76 3.74
C PHE A 8 -2.06 -3.90 5.22
N ARG A 9 -1.28 -4.73 5.87
CA ARG A 9 -1.32 -4.90 7.32
C ARG A 9 0.10 -4.90 7.84
N LEU A 10 0.27 -4.46 9.08
CA LEU A 10 1.57 -4.44 9.75
C LEU A 10 1.66 -5.66 10.66
N VAL A 11 2.68 -6.46 10.47
CA VAL A 11 2.86 -7.71 11.20
C VAL A 11 4.27 -7.80 11.78
N ASN A 12 4.43 -8.58 12.85
CA ASN A 12 5.77 -8.94 13.33
C ASN A 12 6.30 -10.14 12.50
N ASN A 13 7.51 -10.58 12.80
CA ASN A 13 8.14 -11.69 12.07
C ASN A 13 7.45 -13.05 12.29
N GLN A 14 6.49 -13.12 13.19
CA GLN A 14 5.63 -14.30 13.39
C GLN A 14 4.28 -14.17 12.68
N GLY A 15 4.07 -13.08 11.92
CA GLY A 15 2.84 -12.83 11.19
C GLY A 15 1.70 -12.28 12.03
N ARG A 16 1.95 -11.84 13.25
CA ARG A 16 0.91 -11.29 14.13
C ARG A 16 0.68 -9.82 13.86
N ASP A 17 -0.58 -9.41 13.89
CA ASP A 17 -1.00 -8.03 13.68
C ASP A 17 -0.45 -7.11 14.77
N LEU A 18 0.16 -6.00 14.36
CA LEU A 18 0.78 -5.03 15.27
C LEU A 18 -0.14 -3.87 15.63
N ILE A 19 -1.31 -3.74 14.99
CA ILE A 19 -2.25 -2.66 15.25
C ILE A 19 -3.35 -3.11 16.20
N GLY A 20 -3.87 -4.32 16.00
CA GLY A 20 -4.94 -4.87 16.82
C GLY A 20 -4.43 -5.64 18.04
N SER A 21 -5.38 -5.97 18.93
CA SER A 21 -5.11 -6.81 20.09
C SER A 21 -4.77 -8.24 19.65
N PRO A 22 -4.00 -9.01 20.42
CA PRO A 22 -3.44 -8.66 21.74
C PRO A 22 -2.10 -7.91 21.68
N VAL A 23 -1.40 -7.87 20.53
CA VAL A 23 -0.05 -7.32 20.45
C VAL A 23 -0.06 -5.79 20.54
N LYS A 24 -0.86 -5.14 19.73
CA LYS A 24 -1.08 -3.68 19.67
C LYS A 24 0.16 -2.83 19.94
N VAL A 25 1.07 -2.77 18.97
CA VAL A 25 2.26 -1.92 19.04
C VAL A 25 1.97 -0.53 18.50
N TYR A 26 1.11 -0.43 17.48
CA TYR A 26 0.78 0.82 16.80
C TYR A 26 -0.69 1.14 16.91
N ASP A 27 -1.01 2.44 17.01
CA ASP A 27 -2.38 2.93 16.90
C ASP A 27 -2.71 3.16 15.42
N SER A 28 -3.86 2.67 14.96
CA SER A 28 -4.27 2.80 13.57
C SER A 28 -4.34 4.27 13.12
N ALA A 29 -4.71 5.18 14.01
CA ALA A 29 -4.76 6.60 13.69
C ALA A 29 -3.39 7.19 13.34
N ASN A 30 -2.31 6.57 13.81
CA ASN A 30 -0.94 7.02 13.58
C ASN A 30 -0.28 6.34 12.37
N VAL A 31 -0.99 5.43 11.70
CA VAL A 31 -0.52 4.77 10.48
C VAL A 31 -1.13 5.50 9.29
N LYS A 32 -0.30 6.16 8.51
CA LYS A 32 -0.74 6.99 7.39
C LYS A 32 -0.10 6.53 6.09
N VAL A 33 -0.74 6.86 4.98
CA VAL A 33 -0.21 6.63 3.65
C VAL A 33 0.07 7.98 3.00
N LEU A 34 1.27 8.13 2.44
CA LEU A 34 1.68 9.32 1.72
C LEU A 34 2.02 8.92 0.29
N GLY A 35 1.90 9.87 -0.64
CA GLY A 35 2.29 9.66 -2.03
C GLY A 35 3.19 10.76 -2.52
N LYS A 36 4.23 10.40 -3.26
CA LYS A 36 5.12 11.37 -3.90
C LYS A 36 4.64 11.62 -5.32
N ARG A 37 4.22 12.85 -5.62
CA ARG A 37 3.73 13.21 -6.94
C ARG A 37 4.79 13.04 -8.02
N THR A 38 4.41 12.38 -9.10
CA THR A 38 5.32 12.14 -10.24
C THR A 38 5.77 13.45 -10.89
N GLU A 39 4.85 14.41 -11.06
CA GLU A 39 5.14 15.66 -11.74
C GLU A 39 6.03 16.61 -10.94
N THR A 40 5.75 16.75 -9.65
CA THR A 40 6.35 17.80 -8.83
C THR A 40 7.31 17.29 -7.79
N GLY A 41 7.25 15.99 -7.47
CA GLY A 41 7.99 15.40 -6.36
C GLY A 41 7.43 15.75 -4.99
N ALA A 42 6.31 16.46 -4.93
CA ALA A 42 5.68 16.81 -3.66
C ALA A 42 5.11 15.57 -2.97
N VAL A 43 5.25 15.51 -1.65
CA VAL A 43 4.68 14.42 -0.85
C VAL A 43 3.37 14.88 -0.25
N GLU A 44 2.32 14.09 -0.47
CA GLU A 44 0.96 14.41 -0.04
C GLU A 44 0.35 13.26 0.77
N SER A 45 -0.57 13.60 1.67
CA SER A 45 -1.38 12.60 2.36
C SER A 45 -2.33 11.92 1.39
N ILE A 46 -2.41 10.60 1.48
CA ILE A 46 -3.33 9.80 0.70
C ILE A 46 -4.47 9.35 1.64
N ARG A 47 -5.70 9.49 1.14
CA ARG A 47 -6.87 9.04 1.89
C ARG A 47 -6.83 7.53 2.08
N ARG A 48 -7.08 7.08 3.30
CA ARG A 48 -7.17 5.67 3.64
C ARG A 48 -8.25 5.44 4.68
N VAL A 49 -8.64 4.19 4.85
CA VAL A 49 -9.57 3.76 5.88
C VAL A 49 -8.96 2.58 6.64
N TYR A 50 -9.45 2.36 7.85
CA TYR A 50 -9.11 1.18 8.64
C TYR A 50 -10.22 0.16 8.51
N GLN A 51 -9.85 -1.07 8.30
CA GLN A 51 -10.82 -2.16 8.23
C GLN A 51 -10.37 -3.26 9.17
N VAL A 52 -11.19 -3.57 10.15
CA VAL A 52 -10.91 -4.62 11.11
C VAL A 52 -11.71 -5.85 10.70
N VAL A 53 -11.02 -6.94 10.42
CA VAL A 53 -11.64 -8.23 10.11
C VAL A 53 -11.09 -9.23 11.10
N ARG A 54 -11.96 -9.72 11.97
CA ARG A 54 -11.57 -10.54 13.13
C ARG A 54 -10.56 -9.75 13.98
N ASP A 55 -9.35 -10.27 14.19
CA ASP A 55 -8.35 -9.61 15.03
C ASP A 55 -7.27 -8.90 14.20
N THR A 56 -7.51 -8.69 12.91
CA THR A 56 -6.54 -8.08 12.00
C THR A 56 -7.04 -6.72 11.51
N THR A 57 -6.19 -5.71 11.61
CA THR A 57 -6.48 -4.37 11.11
C THR A 57 -5.78 -4.16 9.78
N TYR A 58 -6.56 -3.86 8.76
CA TYR A 58 -6.07 -3.55 7.42
C TYR A 58 -6.12 -2.05 7.18
N ILE A 59 -5.07 -1.52 6.56
CA ILE A 59 -5.07 -0.17 6.04
C ILE A 59 -5.45 -0.26 4.57
N ALA A 60 -6.55 0.34 4.20
CA ALA A 60 -7.18 0.11 2.90
C ALA A 60 -7.80 1.40 2.35
N GLY A 61 -8.57 1.27 1.27
CA GLY A 61 -9.38 2.36 0.73
C GLY A 61 -8.60 3.40 -0.05
N PHE A 62 -7.35 3.14 -0.40
CA PHE A 62 -6.60 4.05 -1.27
C PHE A 62 -6.33 3.39 -2.62
N SER A 63 -6.26 4.24 -3.64
CA SER A 63 -6.06 3.78 -5.01
C SER A 63 -4.62 3.99 -5.44
N VAL A 64 -4.11 3.07 -6.25
CA VAL A 64 -2.79 3.19 -6.86
C VAL A 64 -2.94 3.91 -8.20
N SER A 65 -2.16 4.95 -8.41
CA SER A 65 -2.24 5.81 -9.59
C SER A 65 -0.84 6.17 -10.10
N LYS A 66 -0.73 6.38 -11.41
CA LYS A 66 0.50 6.88 -12.03
C LYS A 66 0.84 8.30 -11.60
N ASN A 67 -0.08 9.00 -10.96
CA ASN A 67 0.16 10.35 -10.44
C ASN A 67 1.19 10.38 -9.31
N TYR A 68 1.45 9.21 -8.71
CA TYR A 68 2.42 9.07 -7.63
C TYR A 68 3.49 8.06 -8.03
N SER A 69 4.75 8.45 -7.90
CA SER A 69 5.88 7.56 -8.24
C SER A 69 6.19 6.56 -7.13
N VAL A 70 5.98 6.97 -5.87
CA VAL A 70 6.23 6.14 -4.69
C VAL A 70 5.14 6.42 -3.67
N TYR A 71 4.72 5.38 -2.96
CA TYR A 71 3.84 5.49 -1.80
C TYR A 71 4.64 5.18 -0.55
N TYR A 72 4.39 5.95 0.52
CA TYR A 72 5.09 5.78 1.78
C TYR A 72 4.12 5.37 2.87
N ILE A 73 4.58 4.51 3.76
CA ILE A 73 3.88 4.20 4.99
C ILE A 73 4.55 5.01 6.10
N SER A 74 3.76 5.83 6.79
CA SER A 74 4.22 6.65 7.90
C SER A 74 3.61 6.14 9.19
N ILE A 75 4.45 5.91 10.19
CA ILE A 75 4.03 5.49 11.52
C ILE A 75 4.54 6.52 12.51
N ASN A 76 3.63 7.06 13.32
CA ASN A 76 3.96 8.11 14.31
C ASN A 76 4.71 9.28 13.69
N ASN A 77 4.25 9.72 12.50
CA ASN A 77 4.80 10.83 11.72
C ASN A 77 6.21 10.58 11.15
N ASN A 78 6.67 9.33 11.17
CA ASN A 78 7.94 8.96 10.55
C ASN A 78 7.69 8.01 9.38
N ILE A 79 8.32 8.28 8.23
CA ILE A 79 8.26 7.37 7.09
C ILE A 79 9.10 6.14 7.43
N THR A 80 8.44 4.98 7.46
CA THR A 80 9.08 3.72 7.83
C THR A 80 9.26 2.78 6.65
N ASP A 81 8.41 2.89 5.64
CA ASP A 81 8.44 1.99 4.49
C ASP A 81 8.06 2.75 3.22
N SER A 82 8.49 2.22 2.09
CA SER A 82 8.09 2.71 0.78
C SER A 82 7.58 1.57 -0.08
N LEU A 83 6.60 1.88 -0.94
CA LEU A 83 6.00 0.93 -1.87
C LEU A 83 6.13 1.49 -3.27
N THR A 84 6.70 0.72 -4.18
CA THR A 84 6.85 1.09 -5.58
C THR A 84 6.01 0.17 -6.44
N PHE A 85 5.27 0.75 -7.39
CA PHE A 85 4.39 0.00 -8.27
C PHE A 85 4.85 0.15 -9.72
N GLY A 86 4.75 -0.95 -10.45
CA GLY A 86 4.93 -0.94 -11.90
C GLY A 86 3.59 -0.78 -12.59
N PHE A 87 3.60 -0.14 -13.75
CA PHE A 87 2.40 0.12 -14.52
C PHE A 87 2.55 -0.49 -15.91
N THR A 88 1.56 -1.27 -16.31
CA THR A 88 1.53 -1.89 -17.63
C THR A 88 0.22 -1.56 -18.29
N ASN A 89 0.26 -1.03 -19.50
CA ASN A 89 -0.92 -0.82 -20.32
C ASN A 89 -1.12 -2.04 -21.22
N ARG A 90 -2.36 -2.54 -21.22
CA ARG A 90 -2.74 -3.60 -22.14
C ARG A 90 -3.91 -3.10 -22.99
N GLN A 91 -3.71 -3.13 -24.29
CA GLN A 91 -4.75 -2.78 -25.25
C GLN A 91 -5.58 -4.00 -25.59
N THR A 92 -6.90 -3.86 -25.46
CA THR A 92 -7.86 -4.88 -25.88
C THR A 92 -8.74 -4.30 -26.98
N GLU A 93 -9.56 -5.13 -27.61
CA GLU A 93 -10.43 -4.71 -28.72
C GLU A 93 -11.36 -3.55 -28.36
N CYS A 94 -11.74 -3.42 -27.09
CA CYS A 94 -12.67 -2.40 -26.67
C CYS A 94 -12.03 -1.23 -25.93
N CYS A 95 -10.90 -1.47 -25.26
CA CYS A 95 -10.44 -0.51 -24.26
C CYS A 95 -8.95 -0.59 -23.97
N ASP A 96 -8.38 0.53 -23.55
CA ASP A 96 -7.05 0.56 -22.93
C ASP A 96 -7.21 0.23 -21.45
N ASN A 97 -6.54 -0.83 -20.99
CA ASN A 97 -6.52 -1.21 -19.59
C ASN A 97 -5.13 -1.01 -19.02
N SER A 98 -5.06 -0.30 -17.89
CA SER A 98 -3.83 -0.16 -17.12
C SER A 98 -3.80 -1.18 -16.00
N TYR A 99 -2.70 -1.91 -15.90
CA TYR A 99 -2.47 -2.88 -14.85
C TYR A 99 -1.36 -2.39 -13.95
N PHE A 100 -1.54 -2.59 -12.65
CA PHE A 100 -0.58 -2.19 -11.64
C PHE A 100 -0.06 -3.43 -10.93
N SER A 101 1.20 -3.41 -10.57
CA SER A 101 1.79 -4.48 -9.77
C SER A 101 2.73 -3.89 -8.74
N LEU A 102 2.78 -4.53 -7.57
CA LEU A 102 3.75 -4.17 -6.53
C LEU A 102 5.10 -4.73 -6.93
N THR A 103 6.07 -3.86 -7.18
CA THR A 103 7.39 -4.25 -7.66
C THR A 103 8.46 -4.17 -6.60
N LYS A 104 8.27 -3.32 -5.58
CA LYS A 104 9.31 -3.08 -4.58
C LYS A 104 8.70 -2.69 -3.24
N VAL A 105 9.21 -3.27 -2.17
CA VAL A 105 8.92 -2.84 -0.80
C VAL A 105 10.26 -2.41 -0.20
N ASN A 106 10.37 -1.14 0.17
CA ASN A 106 11.63 -0.51 0.56
C ASN A 106 12.67 -0.67 -0.57
N THR A 107 13.81 -1.25 -0.29
CA THR A 107 14.84 -1.51 -1.30
C THR A 107 14.78 -2.92 -1.88
N SER A 108 13.84 -3.75 -1.42
CA SER A 108 13.73 -5.15 -1.82
C SER A 108 12.83 -5.31 -3.03
N ASP A 109 13.36 -5.87 -4.11
CA ASP A 109 12.57 -6.19 -5.29
C ASP A 109 11.66 -7.38 -5.05
N ILE A 110 10.45 -7.29 -5.58
CA ILE A 110 9.50 -8.40 -5.61
C ILE A 110 9.54 -9.02 -7.01
N SER A 111 9.95 -10.28 -7.08
CA SER A 111 10.05 -11.00 -8.33
C SER A 111 9.41 -12.39 -8.20
N PRO A 112 8.37 -12.71 -8.99
CA PRO A 112 7.69 -11.82 -9.93
C PRO A 112 6.87 -10.73 -9.21
N PRO A 113 6.62 -9.59 -9.87
CA PRO A 113 5.77 -8.55 -9.29
C PRO A 113 4.37 -9.07 -8.97
N LEU A 114 3.80 -8.59 -7.85
CA LEU A 114 2.47 -9.00 -7.41
C LEU A 114 1.42 -8.14 -8.07
N ALA A 115 0.48 -8.78 -8.79
CA ALA A 115 -0.60 -8.07 -9.48
C ALA A 115 -1.61 -7.49 -8.49
N LEU A 116 -2.09 -6.29 -8.77
CA LEU A 116 -3.16 -5.67 -7.99
C LEU A 116 -4.53 -6.08 -8.54
N PRO A 117 -5.58 -6.09 -7.72
CA PRO A 117 -5.60 -5.63 -6.33
C PRO A 117 -4.98 -6.64 -5.35
N LEU A 118 -4.37 -6.11 -4.29
CA LEU A 118 -3.81 -6.92 -3.21
C LEU A 118 -4.65 -6.73 -1.94
N ASN A 119 -4.98 -7.83 -1.28
CA ASN A 119 -5.75 -7.80 -0.04
C ASN A 119 -4.82 -8.09 1.14
N GLY A 120 -4.51 -7.02 1.90
CA GLY A 120 -3.80 -7.18 3.16
C GLY A 120 -2.38 -7.67 3.02
N HIS A 121 -1.61 -7.12 2.07
CA HIS A 121 -0.20 -7.47 1.92
C HIS A 121 0.54 -7.24 3.25
N PRO A 122 1.21 -8.26 3.80
CA PRO A 122 1.89 -8.12 5.09
C PRO A 122 3.18 -7.32 4.94
N ILE A 123 3.31 -6.28 5.77
CA ILE A 123 4.55 -5.51 5.92
C ILE A 123 5.15 -5.91 7.26
N VAL A 124 6.29 -6.59 7.23
CA VAL A 124 6.95 -7.12 8.43
C VAL A 124 7.75 -6.02 9.11
N LYS A 125 7.53 -5.88 10.41
CA LYS A 125 8.21 -4.88 11.25
C LYS A 125 9.10 -5.52 12.30
#